data_65533e5dcfb05177fff94f7e2c973758
#
_entry.id   65533e5dcfb05177fff94f7e2c973758
#
_cell.length_a   1.000
_cell.length_b   1.000
_cell.length_c   1.000
_cell.angle_alpha   90.00
_cell.angle_beta   90.00
_cell.angle_gamma   90.00
#
_symmetry.space_group_name_H-M   'P 1'
#
loop_
_entity.id
_entity.type
_entity.pdbx_description
1 polymer ?
#
loop_
_entity_poly.entity_id
_entity_poly.type
_entity_poly.pdbx_seq_one_letter_code
_entity_poly.pdbx_strand_id
1 'polypeptide(L)'
;MTARALTLTREVHAALVAARRVGAPLRHCAKAAGVPWRTLCDWLQKGRDGDARFAALSTELDKADAAIEQVLRARALKGTEKDARLAFDMIRWRECQADRKARTSEARAKAKLAQAAASAVNRGDLAAKLVVPSELLTPRTTPED
;
A
#
# COMPACT_ATOMS: atom_id res chain seq x y z
N MET A 1 -16.07 -22.49 -10.55
CA MET A 1 -16.42 -21.85 -9.25
C MET A 1 -16.03 -20.38 -9.35
N THR A 2 -17.00 -19.50 -9.60
CA THR A 2 -16.78 -18.05 -9.67
C THR A 2 -16.45 -17.53 -8.29
N ALA A 3 -15.25 -17.03 -8.09
CA ALA A 3 -14.84 -16.37 -6.88
C ALA A 3 -15.75 -15.14 -6.69
N ARG A 4 -16.70 -15.25 -5.78
CA ARG A 4 -17.55 -14.14 -5.36
C ARG A 4 -16.60 -13.03 -4.89
N ALA A 5 -16.62 -11.88 -5.56
CA ALA A 5 -15.83 -10.73 -5.15
C ALA A 5 -16.22 -10.39 -3.71
N LEU A 6 -15.33 -10.66 -2.76
CA LEU A 6 -15.54 -10.33 -1.35
C LEU A 6 -15.60 -8.82 -1.23
N THR A 7 -16.79 -8.31 -0.88
CA THR A 7 -17.00 -6.88 -0.61
C THR A 7 -16.77 -6.61 0.86
N LEU A 8 -16.18 -5.46 1.18
CA LEU A 8 -16.03 -5.00 2.55
C LEU A 8 -17.42 -4.59 3.08
N THR A 9 -18.08 -5.52 3.78
CA THR A 9 -19.35 -5.25 4.47
C THR A 9 -19.07 -4.65 5.85
N ARG A 10 -20.08 -3.99 6.44
CA ARG A 10 -19.99 -3.43 7.80
C ARG A 10 -19.66 -4.51 8.84
N GLU A 11 -20.16 -5.71 8.67
CA GLU A 11 -19.92 -6.85 9.55
C GLU A 11 -18.46 -7.33 9.48
N VAL A 12 -17.92 -7.48 8.27
CA VAL A 12 -16.52 -7.86 8.05
C VAL A 12 -15.58 -6.78 8.61
N HIS A 13 -15.89 -5.50 8.40
CA HIS A 13 -15.14 -4.40 8.96
C HIS A 13 -15.11 -4.47 10.49
N ALA A 14 -16.28 -4.61 11.14
CA ALA A 14 -16.40 -4.70 12.59
C ALA A 14 -15.63 -5.92 13.15
N ALA A 15 -15.72 -7.08 12.50
CA ALA A 15 -15.01 -8.29 12.89
C ALA A 15 -13.48 -8.12 12.82
N LEU A 16 -12.96 -7.49 11.76
CA LEU A 16 -11.54 -7.21 11.59
C LEU A 16 -11.02 -6.29 12.70
N VAL A 17 -11.73 -5.19 12.97
CA VAL A 17 -11.35 -4.22 14.00
C VAL A 17 -11.46 -4.81 15.40
N ALA A 18 -12.52 -5.57 15.70
CA ALA A 18 -12.69 -6.24 16.98
C ALA A 18 -11.56 -7.24 17.26
N ALA A 19 -11.25 -8.10 16.30
CA ALA A 19 -10.14 -9.04 16.42
C ALA A 19 -8.80 -8.32 16.61
N ARG A 20 -8.59 -7.17 15.93
CA ARG A 20 -7.36 -6.39 16.09
C ARG A 20 -7.24 -5.74 17.45
N ARG A 21 -8.34 -5.20 18.01
CA ARG A 21 -8.36 -4.59 19.35
C ARG A 21 -7.94 -5.54 20.47
N VAL A 22 -8.20 -6.84 20.32
CA VAL A 22 -7.73 -7.88 21.26
C VAL A 22 -6.25 -8.23 21.06
N GLY A 23 -5.55 -7.60 20.11
CA GLY A 23 -4.13 -7.82 19.84
C GLY A 23 -3.84 -8.94 18.83
N ALA A 24 -4.85 -9.51 18.17
CA ALA A 24 -4.63 -10.56 17.18
C ALA A 24 -3.80 -10.05 16.00
N PRO A 25 -2.83 -10.85 15.48
CA PRO A 25 -2.12 -10.50 14.25
C PRO A 25 -3.09 -10.33 13.07
N LEU A 26 -2.80 -9.41 12.15
CA LEU A 26 -3.69 -9.10 11.01
C LEU A 26 -4.09 -10.35 10.18
N ARG A 27 -3.20 -11.33 10.07
CA ARG A 27 -3.53 -12.62 9.42
C ARG A 27 -4.64 -13.37 10.15
N HIS A 28 -4.62 -13.38 11.48
CA HIS A 28 -5.67 -14.00 12.29
C HIS A 28 -6.96 -13.19 12.23
N CYS A 29 -6.89 -11.86 12.19
CA CYS A 29 -8.06 -11.01 11.98
C CYS A 29 -8.73 -11.33 10.64
N ALA A 30 -7.96 -11.45 9.56
CA ALA A 30 -8.46 -11.85 8.24
C ALA A 30 -9.16 -13.21 8.29
N LYS A 31 -8.52 -14.22 8.91
CA LYS A 31 -9.09 -15.57 9.07
C LYS A 31 -10.39 -15.55 9.89
N ALA A 32 -10.43 -14.80 10.99
CA ALA A 32 -11.61 -14.69 11.84
C ALA A 32 -12.78 -14.01 11.11
N ALA A 33 -12.51 -13.03 10.25
CA ALA A 33 -13.51 -12.35 9.43
C ALA A 33 -13.85 -13.09 8.13
N GLY A 34 -13.28 -14.27 7.87
CA GLY A 34 -13.51 -15.04 6.65
C GLY A 34 -12.95 -14.37 5.38
N VAL A 35 -11.96 -13.48 5.52
CA VAL A 35 -11.35 -12.73 4.42
C VAL A 35 -10.01 -13.35 4.05
N PRO A 36 -9.75 -13.64 2.75
CA PRO A 36 -8.42 -14.05 2.32
C PRO A 36 -7.39 -12.98 2.66
N TRP A 37 -6.22 -13.40 3.12
CA TRP A 37 -5.14 -12.50 3.50
C TRP A 37 -4.77 -11.49 2.40
N ARG A 38 -4.70 -11.96 1.16
CA ARG A 38 -4.38 -11.11 0.00
C ARG A 38 -5.41 -10.00 -0.20
N THR A 39 -6.69 -10.34 -0.07
CA THR A 39 -7.80 -9.38 -0.17
C THR A 39 -7.71 -8.30 0.92
N LEU A 40 -7.39 -8.69 2.16
CA LEU A 40 -7.18 -7.70 3.24
C LEU A 40 -6.00 -6.79 2.94
N CYS A 41 -4.88 -7.33 2.45
CA CYS A 41 -3.74 -6.51 2.04
C CYS A 41 -4.10 -5.51 0.94
N ASP A 42 -4.85 -5.93 -0.07
CA ASP A 42 -5.31 -5.06 -1.17
C ASP A 42 -6.24 -3.95 -0.65
N TRP A 43 -7.15 -4.26 0.28
CA TRP A 43 -8.02 -3.26 0.91
C TRP A 43 -7.24 -2.22 1.71
N LEU A 44 -6.25 -2.68 2.51
CA LEU A 44 -5.41 -1.77 3.28
C LEU A 44 -4.54 -0.88 2.38
N GLN A 45 -4.04 -1.43 1.28
CA GLN A 45 -3.30 -0.64 0.32
C GLN A 45 -4.18 0.43 -0.35
N LYS A 46 -5.37 0.07 -0.81
CA LYS A 46 -6.35 1.01 -1.38
C LYS A 46 -6.75 2.10 -0.39
N GLY A 47 -6.96 1.73 0.89
CA GLY A 47 -7.26 2.71 1.93
C GLY A 47 -6.14 3.73 2.13
N ARG A 48 -4.88 3.32 2.05
CA ARG A 48 -3.71 4.21 2.11
C ARG A 48 -3.54 5.04 0.84
N ASP A 49 -3.94 4.51 -0.29
CA ASP A 49 -3.92 5.21 -1.59
C ASP A 49 -5.07 6.23 -1.73
N GLY A 50 -5.95 6.35 -0.71
CA GLY A 50 -7.01 7.35 -0.63
C GLY A 50 -8.39 6.87 -1.11
N ASP A 51 -8.60 5.57 -1.34
CA ASP A 51 -9.94 5.05 -1.64
C ASP A 51 -10.83 5.16 -0.38
N ALA A 52 -11.83 6.06 -0.45
CA ALA A 52 -12.73 6.39 0.67
C ALA A 52 -13.44 5.16 1.27
N ARG A 53 -13.69 4.11 0.47
CA ARG A 53 -14.35 2.88 0.93
C ARG A 53 -13.49 2.08 1.89
N PHE A 54 -12.17 2.15 1.77
CA PHE A 54 -11.23 1.38 2.58
C PHE A 54 -10.45 2.26 3.56
N ALA A 55 -10.51 3.59 3.43
CA ALA A 55 -9.83 4.53 4.30
C ALA A 55 -10.27 4.39 5.77
N ALA A 56 -11.58 4.21 6.02
CA ALA A 56 -12.12 4.00 7.34
C ALA A 56 -11.54 2.73 8.00
N LEU A 57 -11.44 1.62 7.26
CA LEU A 57 -10.84 0.37 7.76
C LEU A 57 -9.37 0.56 8.13
N SER A 58 -8.59 1.18 7.25
CA SER A 58 -7.18 1.46 7.51
C SER A 58 -7.00 2.29 8.77
N THR A 59 -7.76 3.38 8.90
CA THR A 59 -7.70 4.29 10.05
C THR A 59 -8.11 3.59 11.36
N GLU A 60 -9.15 2.77 11.36
CA GLU A 60 -9.59 2.08 12.58
C GLU A 60 -8.62 0.98 13.01
N LEU A 61 -7.98 0.29 12.08
CA LEU A 61 -6.93 -0.69 12.39
C LEU A 61 -5.68 0.00 12.95
N ASP A 62 -5.30 1.16 12.40
CA ASP A 62 -4.17 1.95 12.92
C ASP A 62 -4.47 2.47 14.36
N LYS A 63 -5.71 2.90 14.64
CA LYS A 63 -6.14 3.26 15.99
C LYS A 63 -6.10 2.06 16.95
N ALA A 64 -6.51 0.87 16.49
CA ALA A 64 -6.44 -0.34 17.29
C ALA A 64 -4.98 -0.70 17.62
N ASP A 65 -4.07 -0.54 16.67
CA ASP A 65 -2.64 -0.75 16.87
C ASP A 65 -2.04 0.21 17.90
N ALA A 66 -2.39 1.50 17.81
CA ALA A 66 -1.96 2.50 18.77
C ALA A 66 -2.48 2.20 20.21
N ALA A 67 -3.74 1.76 20.33
CA ALA A 67 -4.30 1.37 21.62
C ALA A 67 -3.57 0.16 22.23
N ILE A 68 -3.23 -0.86 21.43
CA ILE A 68 -2.45 -2.01 21.91
C ILE A 68 -1.07 -1.57 22.37
N GLU A 69 -0.43 -0.67 21.63
CA GLU A 69 0.89 -0.15 22.01
C GLU A 69 0.84 0.60 23.34
N GLN A 70 -0.19 1.41 23.58
CA GLN A 70 -0.39 2.08 24.88
C GLN A 70 -0.54 1.08 26.02
N VAL A 71 -1.33 0.01 25.81
CA VAL A 71 -1.49 -1.05 26.83
C VAL A 71 -0.17 -1.76 27.12
N LEU A 72 0.62 -2.05 26.08
CA LEU A 72 1.94 -2.68 26.23
C LEU A 72 2.90 -1.75 26.98
N ARG A 73 2.93 -0.45 26.66
CA ARG A 73 3.74 0.54 27.38
C ARG A 73 3.33 0.66 28.85
N ALA A 74 2.01 0.71 29.12
CA ALA A 74 1.50 0.76 30.49
C ALA A 74 1.87 -0.51 31.30
N ARG A 75 1.83 -1.69 30.66
CA ARG A 75 2.30 -2.94 31.27
C ARG A 75 3.81 -2.93 31.54
N ALA A 76 4.60 -2.44 30.60
CA ALA A 76 6.04 -2.32 30.77
C ALA A 76 6.42 -1.46 32.00
N LEU A 77 5.61 -0.42 32.27
CA LEU A 77 5.86 0.48 33.41
C LEU A 77 5.37 -0.08 34.76
N LYS A 78 4.39 -0.99 34.76
CA LYS A 78 3.75 -1.51 35.99
C LYS A 78 4.11 -2.98 36.29
N GLY A 79 4.69 -3.69 35.34
CA GLY A 79 4.96 -5.12 35.43
C GLY A 79 6.30 -5.46 36.11
N THR A 80 6.58 -6.76 36.18
CA THR A 80 7.89 -7.24 36.59
C THR A 80 8.95 -6.84 35.56
N GLU A 81 10.24 -6.88 35.94
CA GLU A 81 11.34 -6.56 35.01
C GLU A 81 11.28 -7.40 33.70
N LYS A 82 10.88 -8.67 33.80
CA LYS A 82 10.72 -9.56 32.64
C LYS A 82 9.58 -9.10 31.71
N ASP A 83 8.44 -8.67 32.28
CA ASP A 83 7.30 -8.18 31.50
C ASP A 83 7.62 -6.85 30.84
N ALA A 84 8.33 -5.97 31.52
CA ALA A 84 8.81 -4.70 30.99
C ALA A 84 9.74 -4.95 29.79
N ARG A 85 10.71 -5.86 29.92
CA ARG A 85 11.66 -6.18 28.85
C ARG A 85 10.96 -6.77 27.63
N LEU A 86 10.04 -7.72 27.83
CA LEU A 86 9.26 -8.30 26.74
C LEU A 86 8.41 -7.25 26.00
N ALA A 87 7.76 -6.35 26.73
CA ALA A 87 6.96 -5.28 26.16
C ALA A 87 7.82 -4.29 25.35
N PHE A 88 9.00 -3.91 25.84
CA PHE A 88 9.96 -3.07 25.13
C PHE A 88 10.48 -3.74 23.86
N ASP A 89 10.81 -5.03 23.91
CA ASP A 89 11.24 -5.80 22.75
C ASP A 89 10.14 -5.85 21.67
N MET A 90 8.88 -6.03 22.06
CA MET A 90 7.75 -6.01 21.14
C MET A 90 7.52 -4.64 20.50
N ILE A 91 7.64 -3.55 21.27
CA ILE A 91 7.52 -2.18 20.77
C ILE A 91 8.65 -1.93 19.76
N ARG A 92 9.90 -2.19 20.14
CA ARG A 92 11.08 -2.03 19.29
C ARG A 92 10.98 -2.84 18.00
N TRP A 93 10.49 -4.07 18.09
CA TRP A 93 10.26 -4.90 16.90
C TRP A 93 9.25 -4.27 15.95
N ARG A 94 8.14 -3.70 16.48
CA ARG A 94 7.13 -2.99 15.68
C ARG A 94 7.69 -1.73 15.01
N GLU A 95 8.46 -0.93 15.73
CA GLU A 95 9.14 0.25 15.19
C GLU A 95 10.07 -0.15 14.02
N CYS A 96 10.90 -1.16 14.22
CA CYS A 96 11.75 -1.69 13.15
C CYS A 96 10.96 -2.18 11.93
N GLN A 97 9.78 -2.78 12.12
CA GLN A 97 8.92 -3.20 11.02
C GLN A 97 8.28 -2.00 10.30
N ALA A 98 7.89 -0.97 11.03
CA ALA A 98 7.36 0.27 10.46
C ALA A 98 8.42 0.98 9.60
N ASP A 99 9.64 1.12 10.11
CA ASP A 99 10.76 1.71 9.38
C ASP A 99 11.11 0.92 8.11
N ARG A 100 11.12 -0.42 8.21
CA ARG A 100 11.35 -1.26 7.04
C ARG A 100 10.28 -1.06 5.97
N LYS A 101 9.00 -0.94 6.37
CA LYS A 101 7.90 -0.66 5.45
C LYS A 101 8.05 0.72 4.81
N ALA A 102 8.39 1.74 5.59
CA ALA A 102 8.61 3.10 5.09
C ALA A 102 9.71 3.12 4.03
N ARG A 103 10.89 2.54 4.31
CA ARG A 103 12.01 2.46 3.37
C ARG A 103 11.65 1.70 2.08
N THR A 104 10.89 0.60 2.18
CA THR A 104 10.45 -0.14 0.97
C THR A 104 9.42 0.65 0.17
N SER A 105 8.53 1.42 0.80
CA SER A 105 7.57 2.27 0.10
C SER A 105 8.26 3.43 -0.63
N GLU A 106 9.23 4.07 0.01
CA GLU A 106 10.04 5.13 -0.60
C GLU A 106 10.87 4.61 -1.78
N ALA A 107 11.50 3.44 -1.63
CA ALA A 107 12.25 2.82 -2.73
C ALA A 107 11.34 2.50 -3.91
N ARG A 108 10.13 2.00 -3.67
CA ARG A 108 9.13 1.74 -4.72
C ARG A 108 8.64 3.02 -5.38
N ALA A 109 8.42 4.09 -4.61
CA ALA A 109 8.02 5.39 -5.15
C ALA A 109 9.12 5.97 -6.06
N LYS A 110 10.38 5.94 -5.61
CA LYS A 110 11.54 6.36 -6.41
C LYS A 110 11.67 5.53 -7.71
N ALA A 111 11.49 4.20 -7.63
CA ALA A 111 11.54 3.33 -8.80
C ALA A 111 10.43 3.66 -9.81
N LYS A 112 9.20 3.92 -9.34
CA LYS A 112 8.08 4.34 -10.22
C LYS A 112 8.37 5.67 -10.91
N LEU A 113 8.91 6.65 -10.18
CA LEU A 113 9.28 7.95 -10.75
C LEU A 113 10.38 7.80 -11.80
N ALA A 114 11.41 7.01 -11.53
CA ALA A 114 12.48 6.73 -12.50
C ALA A 114 11.94 6.04 -13.75
N GLN A 115 11.05 5.07 -13.61
CA GLN A 115 10.41 4.38 -14.73
C GLN A 115 9.52 5.33 -15.54
N ALA A 116 8.76 6.21 -14.88
CA ALA A 116 7.96 7.22 -15.56
C ALA A 116 8.83 8.22 -16.34
N ALA A 117 9.94 8.67 -15.76
CA ALA A 117 10.91 9.53 -16.44
C ALA A 117 11.52 8.84 -17.67
N ALA A 118 11.96 7.59 -17.53
CA ALA A 118 12.51 6.82 -18.66
C ALA A 118 11.50 6.62 -19.79
N SER A 119 10.23 6.35 -19.45
CA SER A 119 9.17 6.21 -20.46
C SER A 119 8.78 7.54 -21.12
N ALA A 120 8.96 8.66 -20.44
CA ALA A 120 8.76 9.99 -21.02
C ALA A 120 9.86 10.33 -22.03
N VAL A 121 11.12 10.03 -21.70
CA VAL A 121 12.27 10.20 -22.61
C VAL A 121 12.09 9.36 -23.87
N ASN A 122 11.72 8.08 -23.73
CA ASN A 122 11.49 7.20 -24.91
C ASN A 122 10.34 7.71 -25.79
N ARG A 123 9.29 8.28 -25.23
CA ARG A 123 8.19 8.89 -25.99
C ARG A 123 8.64 10.15 -26.72
N GLY A 124 9.47 10.97 -26.12
CA GLY A 124 10.08 12.14 -26.73
C GLY A 124 10.96 11.77 -27.95
N ASP A 125 11.78 10.74 -27.80
CA ASP A 125 12.65 10.22 -28.86
C ASP A 125 11.85 9.65 -30.06
N LEU A 126 10.75 8.95 -29.77
CA LEU A 126 9.85 8.44 -30.81
C LEU A 126 9.13 9.57 -31.55
N ALA A 127 8.71 10.63 -30.86
CA ALA A 127 8.11 11.79 -31.49
C ALA A 127 9.11 12.54 -32.38
N ALA A 128 10.37 12.65 -31.96
CA ALA A 128 11.43 13.26 -32.76
C ALA A 128 11.76 12.46 -34.02
N LYS A 129 11.67 11.13 -33.96
CA LYS A 129 11.90 10.23 -35.12
C LYS A 129 10.72 10.20 -36.12
N LEU A 130 9.53 10.65 -35.71
CA LEU A 130 8.33 10.72 -36.54
C LEU A 130 8.21 12.07 -37.31
N VAL A 131 9.10 13.02 -37.08
CA VAL A 131 9.20 14.21 -37.93
C VAL A 131 9.78 13.80 -39.23
N VAL A 132 8.90 13.49 -40.18
CA VAL A 132 9.26 13.22 -41.59
C VAL A 132 9.93 14.47 -42.14
N PRO A 133 11.15 14.37 -42.68
CA PRO A 133 11.79 15.53 -43.27
C PRO A 133 10.89 16.05 -44.41
N SER A 134 10.57 17.34 -44.34
CA SER A 134 9.72 18.04 -45.34
C SER A 134 10.29 18.07 -46.75
N GLU A 135 11.44 17.48 -46.97
CA GLU A 135 12.09 17.39 -48.29
C GLU A 135 11.43 16.41 -49.25
N LEU A 136 10.50 15.57 -48.79
CA LEU A 136 9.77 14.64 -49.66
C LEU A 136 8.46 15.21 -50.28
N LEU A 137 8.15 16.48 -49.98
CA LEU A 137 6.96 17.18 -50.51
C LEU A 137 7.30 18.20 -51.63
N THR A 138 8.32 17.97 -52.43
CA THR A 138 8.49 18.74 -53.66
C THR A 138 7.45 18.26 -54.67
N PRO A 139 6.52 19.13 -55.13
CA PRO A 139 5.61 18.75 -56.19
C PRO A 139 6.46 18.51 -57.47
N ARG A 140 6.29 17.34 -58.05
CA ARG A 140 6.87 16.95 -59.32
C ARG A 140 6.25 17.84 -60.37
N THR A 141 6.95 18.88 -60.79
CA THR A 141 6.59 19.67 -61.97
C THR A 141 6.68 18.76 -63.18
N THR A 142 5.54 18.45 -63.75
CA THR A 142 5.42 17.86 -65.11
C THR A 142 5.86 18.91 -66.13
N PRO A 143 6.78 18.59 -67.06
CA PRO A 143 6.98 19.47 -68.22
C PRO A 143 5.80 19.31 -69.17
N GLU A 144 5.14 20.41 -69.47
CA GLU A 144 4.24 20.51 -70.64
C GLU A 144 5.12 20.68 -71.86
N ASP A 145 4.91 19.77 -72.84
CA ASP A 145 5.20 19.95 -74.26
C ASP A 145 3.92 20.43 -75.01
#